data_4083f20dc0a17fa9d3a65f9f20af7bdf
#
_entry.id   4083f20dc0a17fa9d3a65f9f20af7bdf
#
_cell.length_a   1.000
_cell.length_b   1.000
_cell.length_c   1.000
_cell.angle_alpha   90.00
_cell.angle_beta   90.00
_cell.angle_gamma   90.00
#
_symmetry.space_group_name_H-M   'P 1'
#
loop_
_entity.id
_entity.type
_entity.pdbx_description
1 polymer ?
#
loop_
_entity_poly.entity_id
_entity_poly.type
_entity_poly.pdbx_seq_one_letter_code
_entity_poly.pdbx_strand_id
1 'polypeptide(L)'
;MREIKDTENRRPLPDAEADGIIEGRNAVIEALRTETAIDKIYIAKGETDKTLGHIASKARAAGIVVVDADRRKLDAMSRTHAHQGVIALAAVREYATVEQILQSAADRGEAPLLVVCDEISDPHNLGAILRTAECAGAHGVIIPKRRSAGLTAIVAKTSAGAVSYIPVARVPNIPALLKDLKKQGVWVFGTAVDGNTTLYNADLKGPAAIVIGSEGTGMTRLAAENCDFLVSIPMKGKISSLNASAAAAILLYEAVRQRG
;
A
#
# COMPACT_ATOMS: atom_id res chain seq x y z
N MET A 1 11.58 -40.62 -27.46
CA MET A 1 10.27 -40.10 -27.15
C MET A 1 10.12 -40.09 -25.63
N ARG A 2 10.36 -38.96 -25.02
CA ARG A 2 10.13 -38.73 -23.59
C ARG A 2 9.24 -37.50 -23.49
N GLU A 3 7.96 -37.70 -23.16
CA GLU A 3 7.06 -36.64 -22.76
C GLU A 3 7.51 -36.09 -21.42
N ILE A 4 7.97 -34.86 -21.42
CA ILE A 4 8.21 -34.10 -20.20
C ILE A 4 6.84 -33.53 -19.80
N LYS A 5 6.27 -34.10 -18.73
CA LYS A 5 5.09 -33.56 -18.05
C LYS A 5 5.51 -32.30 -17.32
N ASP A 6 5.26 -31.16 -17.95
CA ASP A 6 5.29 -29.84 -17.30
C ASP A 6 4.01 -29.66 -16.47
N THR A 7 4.03 -30.27 -15.26
CA THR A 7 3.02 -30.04 -14.22
C THR A 7 3.68 -29.20 -13.12
N GLU A 8 4.27 -28.05 -13.46
CA GLU A 8 4.83 -27.17 -12.46
C GLU A 8 3.86 -26.05 -12.08
N ASN A 9 3.42 -26.14 -10.83
CA ASN A 9 3.21 -25.06 -9.87
C ASN A 9 2.01 -24.12 -10.11
N ARG A 10 0.82 -24.69 -10.24
CA ARG A 10 -0.42 -23.96 -9.93
C ARG A 10 -0.59 -23.94 -8.40
N ARG A 11 0.05 -22.99 -7.70
CA ARG A 11 -0.43 -22.66 -6.35
C ARG A 11 -1.74 -21.88 -6.54
N PRO A 12 -2.89 -22.42 -6.10
CA PRO A 12 -4.11 -21.63 -6.05
C PRO A 12 -3.86 -20.43 -5.13
N LEU A 13 -4.46 -19.29 -5.47
CA LEU A 13 -4.46 -18.14 -4.58
C LEU A 13 -5.03 -18.57 -3.23
N PRO A 14 -4.48 -18.09 -2.09
CA PRO A 14 -5.10 -18.29 -0.79
C PRO A 14 -6.58 -17.87 -0.83
N ASP A 15 -7.46 -18.58 -0.15
CA ASP A 15 -8.90 -18.32 -0.14
C ASP A 15 -9.25 -16.84 0.14
N ALA A 16 -8.42 -16.15 0.95
CA ALA A 16 -8.57 -14.74 1.24
C ALA A 16 -8.26 -13.80 0.04
N GLU A 17 -7.39 -14.22 -0.91
CA GLU A 17 -7.16 -13.45 -2.16
C GLU A 17 -8.28 -13.66 -3.17
N ALA A 18 -8.96 -14.78 -3.06
CA ALA A 18 -10.07 -15.10 -3.93
C ALA A 18 -11.32 -14.27 -3.62
N ASP A 19 -11.50 -13.79 -2.39
CA ASP A 19 -12.55 -12.84 -2.04
C ASP A 19 -12.18 -11.44 -2.55
N GLY A 20 -13.03 -10.89 -3.43
CA GLY A 20 -12.82 -9.59 -4.06
C GLY A 20 -12.29 -9.66 -5.50
N ILE A 21 -12.19 -10.86 -6.11
CA ILE A 21 -11.89 -11.00 -7.53
C ILE A 21 -13.17 -10.79 -8.35
N ILE A 22 -13.10 -9.84 -9.29
CA ILE A 22 -14.15 -9.58 -10.29
C ILE A 22 -13.57 -9.96 -11.64
N GLU A 23 -14.08 -11.02 -12.25
CA GLU A 23 -13.55 -11.57 -13.49
C GLU A 23 -14.56 -11.55 -14.66
N GLY A 24 -14.03 -11.31 -15.86
CA GLY A 24 -14.82 -11.18 -17.08
C GLY A 24 -15.22 -9.75 -17.40
N ARG A 25 -15.37 -9.49 -18.71
CA ARG A 25 -15.58 -8.13 -19.25
C ARG A 25 -16.82 -7.45 -18.70
N ASN A 26 -17.95 -8.15 -18.70
CA ASN A 26 -19.22 -7.57 -18.24
C ASN A 26 -19.20 -7.24 -16.74
N ALA A 27 -18.64 -8.13 -15.92
CA ALA A 27 -18.55 -7.91 -14.49
C ALA A 27 -17.64 -6.71 -14.16
N VAL A 28 -16.50 -6.56 -14.86
CA VAL A 28 -15.59 -5.43 -14.67
C VAL A 28 -16.20 -4.11 -15.17
N ILE A 29 -16.93 -4.13 -16.30
CA ILE A 29 -17.67 -2.95 -16.80
C ILE A 29 -18.72 -2.52 -15.79
N GLU A 30 -19.47 -3.47 -15.23
CA GLU A 30 -20.48 -3.19 -14.24
C GLU A 30 -19.89 -2.63 -12.95
N ALA A 31 -18.80 -3.22 -12.47
CA ALA A 31 -18.08 -2.70 -11.30
C ALA A 31 -17.59 -1.26 -11.52
N LEU A 32 -17.10 -0.94 -12.73
CA LEU A 32 -16.73 0.44 -13.10
C LEU A 32 -17.92 1.38 -13.23
N ARG A 33 -19.11 0.86 -13.55
CA ARG A 33 -20.35 1.64 -13.67
C ARG A 33 -20.97 1.95 -12.33
N THR A 34 -20.90 0.99 -11.40
CA THR A 34 -21.45 1.10 -10.04
C THR A 34 -20.47 1.74 -9.04
N GLU A 35 -19.35 2.27 -9.55
CA GLU A 35 -18.29 2.88 -8.73
C GLU A 35 -17.79 1.99 -7.59
N THR A 36 -17.85 0.65 -7.81
CA THR A 36 -17.28 -0.31 -6.85
C THR A 36 -15.82 0.04 -6.60
N ALA A 37 -15.40 0.06 -5.33
CA ALA A 37 -14.01 0.31 -4.97
C ALA A 37 -13.10 -0.77 -5.58
N ILE A 38 -12.26 -0.37 -6.54
CA ILE A 38 -11.32 -1.26 -7.24
C ILE A 38 -9.90 -0.88 -6.89
N ASP A 39 -9.12 -1.85 -6.43
CA ASP A 39 -7.70 -1.66 -6.16
C ASP A 39 -6.89 -1.59 -7.45
N LYS A 40 -7.03 -2.56 -8.34
CA LYS A 40 -6.37 -2.58 -9.65
C LYS A 40 -7.09 -3.50 -10.63
N ILE A 41 -6.84 -3.26 -11.92
CA ILE A 41 -7.37 -4.08 -13.01
C ILE A 41 -6.19 -4.68 -13.79
N TYR A 42 -6.21 -5.99 -13.96
CA TYR A 42 -5.28 -6.72 -14.81
C TYR A 42 -5.92 -6.97 -16.18
N ILE A 43 -5.19 -6.65 -17.25
CA ILE A 43 -5.64 -6.85 -18.64
C ILE A 43 -4.59 -7.69 -19.37
N ALA A 44 -5.04 -8.66 -20.14
CA ALA A 44 -4.16 -9.53 -20.92
C ALA A 44 -3.37 -8.72 -21.96
N LYS A 45 -2.04 -8.92 -22.00
CA LYS A 45 -1.15 -8.32 -22.99
C LYS A 45 -1.46 -8.86 -24.39
N GLY A 46 -1.35 -7.97 -25.39
CA GLY A 46 -1.44 -8.35 -26.82
C GLY A 46 -2.85 -8.61 -27.34
N GLU A 47 -3.89 -8.51 -26.52
CA GLU A 47 -5.26 -8.57 -27.00
C GLU A 47 -5.69 -7.18 -27.50
N THR A 48 -5.95 -7.09 -28.81
CA THR A 48 -6.42 -5.85 -29.49
C THR A 48 -7.95 -5.72 -29.48
N ASP A 49 -8.58 -6.17 -28.41
CA ASP A 49 -10.03 -6.13 -28.27
C ASP A 49 -10.51 -4.73 -27.85
N LYS A 50 -11.49 -4.20 -28.59
CA LYS A 50 -12.06 -2.86 -28.34
C LYS A 50 -12.67 -2.74 -26.95
N THR A 51 -13.27 -3.81 -26.41
CA THR A 51 -13.89 -3.83 -25.08
C THR A 51 -12.83 -3.71 -23.98
N LEU A 52 -11.71 -4.43 -24.11
CA LEU A 52 -10.60 -4.33 -23.16
C LEU A 52 -9.96 -2.94 -23.20
N GLY A 53 -9.81 -2.36 -24.41
CA GLY A 53 -9.36 -0.98 -24.57
C GLY A 53 -10.29 0.04 -23.89
N HIS A 54 -11.60 -0.15 -24.01
CA HIS A 54 -12.61 0.68 -23.34
C HIS A 54 -12.52 0.56 -21.80
N ILE A 55 -12.44 -0.67 -21.28
CA ILE A 55 -12.25 -0.93 -19.84
C ILE A 55 -10.98 -0.21 -19.33
N ALA A 56 -9.85 -0.36 -20.04
CA ALA A 56 -8.60 0.27 -19.67
C ALA A 56 -8.70 1.79 -19.62
N SER A 57 -9.35 2.39 -20.64
CA SER A 57 -9.55 3.84 -20.73
C SER A 57 -10.42 4.36 -19.58
N LYS A 58 -11.57 3.72 -19.34
CA LYS A 58 -12.50 4.08 -18.27
C LYS A 58 -11.85 3.93 -16.88
N ALA A 59 -11.12 2.84 -16.65
CA ALA A 59 -10.40 2.60 -15.41
C ALA A 59 -9.33 3.69 -15.15
N ARG A 60 -8.54 4.05 -16.16
CA ARG A 60 -7.52 5.13 -16.04
C ARG A 60 -8.17 6.48 -15.76
N ALA A 61 -9.29 6.80 -16.41
CA ALA A 61 -10.05 8.02 -16.15
C ALA A 61 -10.57 8.09 -14.70
N ALA A 62 -10.96 6.94 -14.13
CA ALA A 62 -11.35 6.81 -12.72
C ALA A 62 -10.13 6.73 -11.75
N GLY A 63 -8.90 6.89 -12.24
CA GLY A 63 -7.69 6.84 -11.41
C GLY A 63 -7.31 5.43 -10.92
N ILE A 64 -7.95 4.37 -11.44
CA ILE A 64 -7.67 2.98 -11.09
C ILE A 64 -6.40 2.52 -11.81
N VAL A 65 -5.57 1.77 -11.10
CA VAL A 65 -4.34 1.21 -11.66
C VAL A 65 -4.67 0.08 -12.63
N VAL A 66 -4.24 0.23 -13.89
CA VAL A 66 -4.33 -0.81 -14.92
C VAL A 66 -2.95 -1.43 -15.11
N VAL A 67 -2.89 -2.76 -15.04
CA VAL A 67 -1.67 -3.55 -15.17
C VAL A 67 -1.81 -4.50 -16.35
N ASP A 68 -0.90 -4.40 -17.29
CA ASP A 68 -0.80 -5.37 -18.37
C ASP A 68 -0.19 -6.68 -17.82
N ALA A 69 -0.86 -7.80 -18.01
CA ALA A 69 -0.47 -9.09 -17.47
C ALA A 69 -0.47 -10.17 -18.55
N ASP A 70 0.43 -11.14 -18.41
CA ASP A 70 0.40 -12.32 -19.27
C ASP A 70 -0.85 -13.16 -18.97
N ARG A 71 -1.38 -13.86 -19.98
CA ARG A 71 -2.60 -14.66 -19.83
C ARG A 71 -2.46 -15.72 -18.75
N ARG A 72 -1.27 -16.34 -18.60
CA ARG A 72 -0.96 -17.29 -17.52
C ARG A 72 -1.18 -16.71 -16.12
N LYS A 73 -0.86 -15.43 -15.94
CA LYS A 73 -1.11 -14.74 -14.66
C LYS A 73 -2.61 -14.59 -14.41
N LEU A 74 -3.37 -14.22 -15.43
CA LEU A 74 -4.83 -14.13 -15.31
C LEU A 74 -5.45 -15.51 -15.03
N ASP A 75 -5.01 -16.55 -15.74
CA ASP A 75 -5.45 -17.94 -15.50
C ASP A 75 -5.16 -18.39 -14.05
N ALA A 76 -4.00 -18.01 -13.50
CA ALA A 76 -3.64 -18.32 -12.11
C ALA A 76 -4.47 -17.54 -11.08
N MET A 77 -4.94 -16.35 -11.42
CA MET A 77 -5.78 -15.51 -10.57
C MET A 77 -7.26 -15.86 -10.68
N SER A 78 -7.70 -16.40 -11.83
CA SER A 78 -9.11 -16.67 -12.13
C SER A 78 -9.64 -17.84 -11.33
N ARG A 79 -10.86 -17.72 -10.81
CA ARG A 79 -11.60 -18.79 -10.13
C ARG A 79 -12.38 -19.66 -11.08
N THR A 80 -13.01 -19.04 -12.07
CA THR A 80 -13.96 -19.71 -13.00
C THR A 80 -13.29 -20.06 -14.31
N HIS A 81 -12.03 -19.64 -14.54
CA HIS A 81 -11.32 -19.72 -15.81
C HIS A 81 -12.05 -19.01 -16.97
N ALA A 82 -13.00 -18.11 -16.65
CA ALA A 82 -13.78 -17.33 -17.60
C ALA A 82 -13.44 -15.82 -17.58
N HIS A 83 -12.20 -15.47 -17.25
CA HIS A 83 -11.78 -14.07 -17.09
C HIS A 83 -11.82 -13.22 -18.36
N GLN A 84 -11.92 -13.82 -19.56
CA GLN A 84 -12.06 -13.10 -20.84
C GLN A 84 -11.01 -12.00 -21.07
N GLY A 85 -9.78 -12.19 -20.56
CA GLY A 85 -8.68 -11.24 -20.69
C GLY A 85 -8.68 -10.09 -19.67
N VAL A 86 -9.57 -10.09 -18.67
CA VAL A 86 -9.62 -9.05 -17.63
C VAL A 86 -10.01 -9.59 -16.27
N ILE A 87 -9.30 -9.12 -15.24
CA ILE A 87 -9.61 -9.36 -13.82
C ILE A 87 -9.42 -8.04 -13.07
N ALA A 88 -10.42 -7.66 -12.27
CA ALA A 88 -10.29 -6.57 -11.32
C ALA A 88 -10.20 -7.13 -9.89
N LEU A 89 -9.39 -6.49 -9.06
CA LEU A 89 -9.36 -6.72 -7.63
C LEU A 89 -10.16 -5.62 -6.94
N ALA A 90 -11.23 -5.98 -6.26
CA ALA A 90 -11.98 -5.07 -5.43
C ALA A 90 -11.14 -4.61 -4.24
N ALA A 91 -11.24 -3.34 -3.88
CA ALA A 91 -10.74 -2.84 -2.61
C ALA A 91 -11.81 -3.06 -1.54
N VAL A 92 -11.39 -3.46 -0.34
CA VAL A 92 -12.31 -3.67 0.79
C VAL A 92 -12.90 -2.36 1.34
N ARG A 93 -12.33 -1.23 0.93
CA ARG A 93 -12.74 0.12 1.31
C ARG A 93 -12.27 1.13 0.26
N GLU A 94 -12.98 2.24 0.15
CA GLU A 94 -12.55 3.40 -0.64
C GLU A 94 -11.29 4.03 -0.05
N TYR A 95 -10.44 4.56 -0.93
CA TYR A 95 -9.26 5.31 -0.54
C TYR A 95 -9.63 6.74 -0.18
N ALA A 96 -9.09 7.22 0.92
CA ALA A 96 -9.15 8.63 1.29
C ALA A 96 -8.18 9.47 0.45
N THR A 97 -8.33 10.79 0.52
CA THR A 97 -7.31 11.73 0.05
C THR A 97 -6.36 12.12 1.18
N VAL A 98 -5.19 12.66 0.85
CA VAL A 98 -4.22 13.16 1.84
C VAL A 98 -4.82 14.33 2.61
N GLU A 99 -5.58 15.18 1.93
CA GLU A 99 -6.27 16.33 2.51
C GLU A 99 -7.30 15.90 3.55
N GLN A 100 -8.08 14.83 3.27
CA GLN A 100 -9.03 14.27 4.24
C GLN A 100 -8.33 13.74 5.50
N ILE A 101 -7.16 13.11 5.34
CA ILE A 101 -6.36 12.63 6.47
C ILE A 101 -5.87 13.81 7.32
N LEU A 102 -5.32 14.84 6.70
CA LEU A 102 -4.85 16.04 7.42
C LEU A 102 -5.99 16.80 8.07
N GLN A 103 -7.14 16.89 7.40
CA GLN A 103 -8.33 17.52 7.96
C GLN A 103 -8.82 16.77 9.19
N SER A 104 -8.78 15.44 9.21
CA SER A 104 -9.16 14.63 10.38
C SER A 104 -8.29 14.91 11.61
N ALA A 105 -7.00 15.21 11.42
CA ALA A 105 -6.13 15.63 12.51
C ALA A 105 -6.51 17.02 13.03
N ALA A 106 -6.77 17.96 12.13
CA ALA A 106 -7.21 19.31 12.47
C ALA A 106 -8.53 19.31 13.22
N ASP A 107 -9.51 18.50 12.79
CA ASP A 107 -10.81 18.36 13.43
C ASP A 107 -10.73 17.81 14.87
N ARG A 108 -9.68 17.01 15.15
CA ARG A 108 -9.38 16.50 16.49
C ARG A 108 -8.57 17.48 17.34
N GLY A 109 -8.05 18.56 16.74
CA GLY A 109 -7.13 19.49 17.39
C GLY A 109 -5.76 18.85 17.69
N GLU A 110 -5.37 17.82 16.92
CA GLU A 110 -4.15 17.05 17.14
C GLU A 110 -3.09 17.36 16.09
N ALA A 111 -1.82 17.29 16.48
CA ALA A 111 -0.72 17.33 15.52
C ALA A 111 -0.74 16.06 14.64
N PRO A 112 -0.78 16.16 13.29
CA PRO A 112 -0.89 14.99 12.45
C PRO A 112 0.26 14.00 12.67
N LEU A 113 -0.09 12.71 12.76
CA LEU A 113 0.82 11.57 12.76
C LEU A 113 0.45 10.71 11.55
N LEU A 114 1.31 10.69 10.55
CA LEU A 114 1.10 9.99 9.29
C LEU A 114 2.09 8.84 9.14
N VAL A 115 1.66 7.76 8.50
CA VAL A 115 2.55 6.68 8.06
C VAL A 115 2.61 6.70 6.55
N VAL A 116 3.81 6.77 5.98
CA VAL A 116 4.04 6.72 4.53
C VAL A 116 4.77 5.43 4.20
N CYS A 117 4.14 4.54 3.45
CA CYS A 117 4.74 3.29 3.01
C CYS A 117 5.42 3.49 1.66
N ASP A 118 6.73 3.29 1.57
CA ASP A 118 7.48 3.37 0.32
C ASP A 118 7.80 1.95 -0.17
N GLU A 119 7.08 1.50 -1.21
CA GLU A 119 7.21 0.18 -1.85
C GLU A 119 6.93 -1.03 -0.93
N ILE A 120 6.04 -0.90 0.05
CA ILE A 120 5.55 -2.05 0.84
C ILE A 120 4.63 -2.90 -0.04
N SER A 121 5.17 -3.96 -0.64
CA SER A 121 4.47 -4.83 -1.59
C SER A 121 3.81 -6.06 -0.96
N ASP A 122 4.25 -6.47 0.23
CA ASP A 122 3.66 -7.58 0.97
C ASP A 122 2.38 -7.12 1.69
N PRO A 123 1.21 -7.75 1.40
CA PRO A 123 -0.05 -7.43 2.06
C PRO A 123 -0.05 -7.75 3.56
N HIS A 124 0.76 -8.69 4.03
CA HIS A 124 0.89 -8.98 5.45
C HIS A 124 1.56 -7.83 6.19
N ASN A 125 2.62 -7.27 5.63
CA ASN A 125 3.28 -6.09 6.20
C ASN A 125 2.36 -4.88 6.18
N LEU A 126 1.69 -4.60 5.07
CA LEU A 126 0.75 -3.48 5.01
C LEU A 126 -0.38 -3.64 6.05
N GLY A 127 -0.96 -4.84 6.17
CA GLY A 127 -2.00 -5.11 7.17
C GLY A 127 -1.51 -4.89 8.60
N ALA A 128 -0.31 -5.38 8.94
CA ALA A 128 0.30 -5.18 10.26
C ALA A 128 0.61 -3.69 10.53
N ILE A 129 1.10 -2.94 9.52
CA ILE A 129 1.33 -1.48 9.63
C ILE A 129 0.01 -0.76 9.89
N LEU A 130 -1.05 -1.07 9.13
CA LEU A 130 -2.38 -0.47 9.32
C LEU A 130 -2.91 -0.71 10.74
N ARG A 131 -2.78 -1.94 11.25
CA ARG A 131 -3.19 -2.30 12.59
C ARG A 131 -2.43 -1.48 13.64
N THR A 132 -1.11 -1.42 13.51
CA THR A 132 -0.28 -0.67 14.47
C THR A 132 -0.54 0.84 14.38
N ALA A 133 -0.71 1.37 13.17
CA ALA A 133 -1.00 2.79 12.96
C ALA A 133 -2.33 3.20 13.58
N GLU A 134 -3.37 2.35 13.45
CA GLU A 134 -4.66 2.55 14.09
C GLU A 134 -4.53 2.54 15.61
N CYS A 135 -3.90 1.50 16.19
CA CYS A 135 -3.69 1.36 17.62
C CYS A 135 -2.83 2.50 18.21
N ALA A 136 -1.92 3.07 17.42
CA ALA A 136 -1.07 4.21 17.83
C ALA A 136 -1.78 5.57 17.64
N GLY A 137 -3.03 5.61 17.20
CA GLY A 137 -3.76 6.85 16.97
C GLY A 137 -3.23 7.66 15.77
N ALA A 138 -2.56 7.04 14.80
CA ALA A 138 -2.16 7.72 13.59
C ALA A 138 -3.39 8.17 12.77
N HIS A 139 -3.29 9.32 12.12
CA HIS A 139 -4.41 9.91 11.39
C HIS A 139 -4.64 9.28 10.02
N GLY A 140 -3.64 8.58 9.48
CA GLY A 140 -3.77 7.84 8.23
C GLY A 140 -2.48 7.21 7.75
N VAL A 141 -2.66 6.30 6.77
CA VAL A 141 -1.56 5.63 6.09
C VAL A 141 -1.58 6.01 4.61
N ILE A 142 -0.44 6.32 4.04
CA ILE A 142 -0.29 6.73 2.65
C ILE A 142 0.56 5.70 1.92
N ILE A 143 0.05 5.20 0.80
CA ILE A 143 0.73 4.20 -0.04
C ILE A 143 0.89 4.71 -1.47
N PRO A 144 1.90 4.26 -2.23
CA PRO A 144 1.98 4.59 -3.64
C PRO A 144 0.94 3.82 -4.47
N LYS A 145 0.49 4.40 -5.60
CA LYS A 145 -0.43 3.73 -6.54
C LYS A 145 0.19 2.48 -7.19
N ARG A 146 1.50 2.43 -7.29
CA ARG A 146 2.26 1.31 -7.90
C ARG A 146 3.29 0.78 -6.93
N ARG A 147 3.73 -0.47 -7.13
CA ARG A 147 4.74 -1.14 -6.30
C ARG A 147 4.37 -1.19 -4.81
N SER A 148 3.10 -1.36 -4.52
CA SER A 148 2.58 -1.47 -3.16
C SER A 148 1.45 -2.49 -3.12
N ALA A 149 1.26 -3.11 -1.97
CA ALA A 149 0.03 -3.80 -1.66
C ALA A 149 -1.11 -2.77 -1.63
N GLY A 150 -2.31 -3.19 -2.00
CA GLY A 150 -3.52 -2.39 -1.92
C GLY A 150 -4.45 -2.91 -0.83
N LEU A 151 -5.62 -2.29 -0.66
CA LEU A 151 -6.61 -2.66 0.36
C LEU A 151 -7.40 -3.92 -0.05
N THR A 152 -6.72 -5.05 -0.12
CA THR A 152 -7.29 -6.35 -0.48
C THR A 152 -7.89 -7.07 0.74
N ALA A 153 -8.62 -8.17 0.51
CA ALA A 153 -9.14 -9.03 1.56
C ALA A 153 -8.05 -9.58 2.50
N ILE A 154 -6.83 -9.85 1.97
CA ILE A 154 -5.68 -10.25 2.80
C ILE A 154 -5.29 -9.13 3.75
N VAL A 155 -5.20 -7.89 3.26
CA VAL A 155 -4.89 -6.73 4.11
C VAL A 155 -5.96 -6.52 5.16
N ALA A 156 -7.25 -6.69 4.82
CA ALA A 156 -8.33 -6.63 5.80
C ALA A 156 -8.18 -7.68 6.90
N LYS A 157 -7.87 -8.93 6.53
CA LYS A 157 -7.65 -10.02 7.47
C LYS A 157 -6.41 -9.78 8.35
N THR A 158 -5.28 -9.40 7.75
CA THR A 158 -4.02 -9.21 8.49
C THR A 158 -4.01 -7.96 9.34
N SER A 159 -4.78 -6.94 8.98
CA SER A 159 -5.00 -5.75 9.81
C SER A 159 -5.98 -5.99 10.98
N ALA A 160 -6.54 -7.20 11.12
CA ALA A 160 -7.56 -7.52 12.11
C ALA A 160 -8.73 -6.51 12.12
N GLY A 161 -9.11 -6.00 10.94
CA GLY A 161 -10.18 -5.03 10.76
C GLY A 161 -9.78 -3.56 10.90
N ALA A 162 -8.55 -3.24 11.27
CA ALA A 162 -8.07 -1.85 11.41
C ALA A 162 -8.24 -1.03 10.13
N VAL A 163 -8.19 -1.67 8.95
CA VAL A 163 -8.46 -1.03 7.66
C VAL A 163 -9.81 -0.34 7.59
N SER A 164 -10.78 -0.73 8.41
CA SER A 164 -12.11 -0.10 8.47
C SER A 164 -12.13 1.21 9.27
N TYR A 165 -11.12 1.46 10.08
CA TYR A 165 -11.06 2.61 10.99
C TYR A 165 -10.03 3.65 10.53
N ILE A 166 -8.82 3.23 10.15
CA ILE A 166 -7.78 4.15 9.72
C ILE A 166 -7.92 4.51 8.23
N PRO A 167 -7.97 5.80 7.86
CA PRO A 167 -8.01 6.19 6.46
C PRO A 167 -6.70 5.88 5.74
N VAL A 168 -6.80 5.40 4.50
CA VAL A 168 -5.66 5.09 3.64
C VAL A 168 -5.74 5.91 2.38
N ALA A 169 -4.70 6.68 2.07
CA ALA A 169 -4.60 7.45 0.83
C ALA A 169 -3.65 6.78 -0.17
N ARG A 170 -3.93 6.95 -1.48
CA ARG A 170 -3.06 6.50 -2.57
C ARG A 170 -2.51 7.67 -3.35
N VAL A 171 -1.20 7.72 -3.50
CA VAL A 171 -0.52 8.81 -4.22
C VAL A 171 0.28 8.29 -5.42
N PRO A 172 0.40 9.05 -6.49
CA PRO A 172 1.17 8.63 -7.66
C PRO A 172 2.68 8.63 -7.40
N ASN A 173 3.16 9.49 -6.47
CA ASN A 173 4.58 9.75 -6.25
C ASN A 173 4.85 10.11 -4.79
N ILE A 174 5.60 9.26 -4.07
CA ILE A 174 5.96 9.50 -2.67
C ILE A 174 6.89 10.72 -2.52
N PRO A 175 7.99 10.89 -3.27
CA PRO A 175 8.83 12.09 -3.17
C PRO A 175 8.07 13.41 -3.34
N ALA A 176 7.10 13.49 -4.26
CA ALA A 176 6.27 14.68 -4.43
C ALA A 176 5.38 14.92 -3.20
N LEU A 177 4.73 13.86 -2.69
CA LEU A 177 3.96 13.93 -1.46
C LEU A 177 4.79 14.48 -0.29
N LEU A 178 6.01 13.96 -0.07
CA LEU A 178 6.87 14.39 1.04
C LEU A 178 7.17 15.88 0.96
N LYS A 179 7.46 16.40 -0.25
CA LYS A 179 7.65 17.85 -0.47
C LYS A 179 6.40 18.66 -0.10
N ASP A 180 5.22 18.17 -0.45
CA ASP A 180 3.97 18.88 -0.19
C ASP A 180 3.58 18.83 1.30
N LEU A 181 3.85 17.71 2.00
CA LEU A 181 3.70 17.62 3.45
C LEU A 181 4.61 18.60 4.19
N LYS A 182 5.87 18.74 3.76
CA LYS A 182 6.83 19.71 4.35
C LYS A 182 6.35 21.15 4.19
N LYS A 183 5.80 21.53 3.03
CA LYS A 183 5.19 22.86 2.83
C LYS A 183 4.03 23.13 3.78
N GLN A 184 3.36 22.09 4.26
CA GLN A 184 2.27 22.16 5.22
C GLN A 184 2.75 22.05 6.68
N GLY A 185 4.06 22.11 6.93
CA GLY A 185 4.64 22.09 8.27
C GLY A 185 4.74 20.69 8.89
N VAL A 186 4.60 19.62 8.10
CA VAL A 186 4.76 18.25 8.57
C VAL A 186 6.22 17.83 8.41
N TRP A 187 6.89 17.47 9.50
CA TRP A 187 8.25 16.93 9.48
C TRP A 187 8.26 15.49 8.97
N VAL A 188 9.22 15.18 8.14
CA VAL A 188 9.33 13.86 7.48
C VAL A 188 10.50 13.08 8.04
N PHE A 189 10.20 11.95 8.70
CA PHE A 189 11.14 11.03 9.31
C PHE A 189 11.22 9.75 8.49
N GLY A 190 12.33 9.55 7.77
CA GLY A 190 12.57 8.35 7.00
C GLY A 190 13.30 7.27 7.82
N THR A 191 12.90 6.00 7.69
CA THR A 191 13.60 4.89 8.36
C THR A 191 14.83 4.45 7.56
N ALA A 192 15.98 4.46 8.16
CA ALA A 192 17.22 4.00 7.55
C ALA A 192 18.09 3.25 8.58
N VAL A 193 18.81 2.22 8.11
CA VAL A 193 19.73 1.45 8.99
C VAL A 193 20.89 2.31 9.45
N ASP A 194 21.39 3.16 8.58
CA ASP A 194 22.51 4.10 8.76
C ASP A 194 22.04 5.55 8.95
N GLY A 195 20.83 5.72 9.48
CA GLY A 195 20.27 7.04 9.76
C GLY A 195 21.16 7.88 10.68
N ASN A 196 21.25 9.17 10.38
CA ASN A 196 22.07 10.13 11.13
C ASN A 196 21.50 10.51 12.50
N THR A 197 20.25 10.13 12.76
CA THR A 197 19.55 10.37 14.03
C THR A 197 19.05 9.04 14.57
N THR A 198 19.30 8.73 15.84
CA THR A 198 18.66 7.57 16.46
C THR A 198 17.21 7.89 16.79
N LEU A 199 16.36 6.87 16.80
CA LEU A 199 14.94 7.01 17.14
C LEU A 199 14.72 7.77 18.47
N TYR A 200 15.54 7.48 19.47
CA TYR A 200 15.40 8.07 20.80
C TYR A 200 15.77 9.56 20.88
N ASN A 201 16.45 10.07 19.84
CA ASN A 201 16.84 11.48 19.71
C ASN A 201 15.96 12.25 18.70
N ALA A 202 15.05 11.56 18.02
CA ALA A 202 14.12 12.19 17.09
C ALA A 202 12.97 12.86 17.87
N ASP A 203 12.63 14.11 17.53
CA ASP A 203 11.47 14.79 18.11
C ASP A 203 10.21 14.51 17.26
N LEU A 204 9.34 13.64 17.79
CA LEU A 204 8.10 13.21 17.15
C LEU A 204 6.85 13.86 17.76
N LYS A 205 7.00 14.89 18.60
CA LYS A 205 5.88 15.55 19.29
C LYS A 205 5.00 16.37 18.37
N GLY A 206 5.61 17.04 17.38
CA GLY A 206 4.91 17.88 16.41
C GLY A 206 4.28 17.10 15.25
N PRO A 207 3.78 17.82 14.23
CA PRO A 207 3.29 17.21 12.98
C PRO A 207 4.37 16.33 12.35
N ALA A 208 4.09 15.03 12.17
CA ALA A 208 5.09 14.06 11.72
C ALA A 208 4.55 13.08 10.68
N ALA A 209 5.36 12.79 9.67
CA ALA A 209 5.17 11.71 8.71
C ALA A 209 6.34 10.73 8.84
N ILE A 210 6.03 9.48 9.23
CA ILE A 210 7.00 8.40 9.36
C ILE A 210 7.01 7.60 8.07
N VAL A 211 8.15 7.59 7.36
CA VAL A 211 8.31 6.88 6.08
C VAL A 211 8.94 5.52 6.34
N ILE A 212 8.23 4.46 5.96
CA ILE A 212 8.66 3.06 6.10
C ILE A 212 9.00 2.51 4.73
N GLY A 213 10.23 2.08 4.53
CA GLY A 213 10.69 1.43 3.31
C GLY A 213 10.46 -0.08 3.31
N SER A 214 10.69 -0.71 2.15
CA SER A 214 10.59 -2.17 1.97
C SER A 214 11.68 -2.92 2.74
N GLU A 215 11.44 -4.20 3.05
CA GLU A 215 12.36 -5.04 3.85
C GLU A 215 13.74 -5.25 3.20
N GLY A 216 13.80 -5.39 1.88
CA GLY A 216 15.05 -5.71 1.18
C GLY A 216 15.87 -4.48 0.81
N THR A 217 15.23 -3.48 0.24
CA THR A 217 15.89 -2.29 -0.31
C THR A 217 15.74 -1.03 0.55
N GLY A 218 14.93 -1.09 1.60
CA GLY A 218 14.60 0.09 2.40
C GLY A 218 13.74 1.08 1.61
N MET A 219 13.89 2.36 1.91
CA MET A 219 13.26 3.43 1.15
C MET A 219 13.93 3.63 -0.21
N THR A 220 13.16 4.08 -1.18
CA THR A 220 13.75 4.54 -2.45
C THR A 220 14.67 5.73 -2.21
N ARG A 221 15.75 5.85 -3.00
CA ARG A 221 16.71 6.95 -2.88
C ARG A 221 16.03 8.32 -2.90
N LEU A 222 15.08 8.52 -3.80
CA LEU A 222 14.35 9.80 -3.91
C LEU A 222 13.44 10.06 -2.70
N ALA A 223 12.86 9.04 -2.07
CA ALA A 223 12.10 9.20 -0.84
C ALA A 223 13.04 9.61 0.31
N ALA A 224 14.17 8.93 0.46
CA ALA A 224 15.16 9.25 1.49
C ALA A 224 15.71 10.67 1.37
N GLU A 225 16.05 11.13 0.14
CA GLU A 225 16.51 12.50 -0.13
C GLU A 225 15.47 13.58 0.19
N ASN A 226 14.20 13.23 0.28
CA ASN A 226 13.12 14.14 0.62
C ASN A 226 12.68 14.09 2.09
N CYS A 227 13.26 13.21 2.91
CA CYS A 227 13.09 13.23 4.36
C CYS A 227 13.88 14.40 4.99
N ASP A 228 13.35 14.94 6.08
CA ASP A 228 14.06 15.93 6.89
C ASP A 228 15.08 15.25 7.81
N PHE A 229 14.72 14.05 8.30
CA PHE A 229 15.56 13.23 9.16
C PHE A 229 15.58 11.79 8.66
N LEU A 230 16.75 11.17 8.69
CA LEU A 230 16.90 9.72 8.54
C LEU A 230 17.11 9.11 9.92
N VAL A 231 16.13 8.32 10.36
CA VAL A 231 16.06 7.78 11.72
C VAL A 231 16.44 6.31 11.71
N SER A 232 17.38 5.93 12.58
CA SER A 232 17.78 4.55 12.78
C SER A 232 17.24 4.00 14.11
N ILE A 233 16.86 2.71 14.09
CA ILE A 233 16.56 1.94 15.29
C ILE A 233 17.87 1.27 15.72
N PRO A 234 18.38 1.49 16.96
CA PRO A 234 19.64 0.90 17.39
C PRO A 234 19.56 -0.63 17.43
N MET A 235 20.39 -1.29 16.61
CA MET A 235 20.49 -2.73 16.54
C MET A 235 21.64 -3.23 17.41
N LYS A 236 21.40 -4.24 18.27
CA LYS A 236 22.41 -4.84 19.16
C LYS A 236 22.83 -6.23 18.71
N GLY A 237 22.15 -6.81 17.74
CA GLY A 237 22.40 -8.14 17.20
C GLY A 237 23.32 -8.13 15.98
N LYS A 238 23.43 -9.30 15.33
CA LYS A 238 24.20 -9.47 14.08
C LYS A 238 23.38 -9.13 12.83
N ILE A 239 22.03 -9.13 12.94
CA ILE A 239 21.13 -8.79 11.84
C ILE A 239 20.96 -7.27 11.83
N SER A 240 21.10 -6.67 10.66
CA SER A 240 21.17 -5.22 10.48
C SER A 240 19.80 -4.53 10.31
N SER A 241 18.71 -5.29 10.12
CA SER A 241 17.38 -4.71 9.87
C SER A 241 16.27 -5.51 10.53
N LEU A 242 15.14 -4.85 10.78
CA LEU A 242 13.89 -5.44 11.23
C LEU A 242 12.94 -5.63 10.04
N ASN A 243 11.94 -6.49 10.23
CA ASN A 243 10.76 -6.50 9.38
C ASN A 243 10.12 -5.11 9.33
N ALA A 244 9.61 -4.69 8.16
CA ALA A 244 9.09 -3.34 7.95
C ALA A 244 7.94 -2.98 8.91
N SER A 245 7.04 -3.92 9.21
CA SER A 245 5.93 -3.68 10.14
C SER A 245 6.41 -3.59 11.59
N ALA A 246 7.46 -4.33 11.96
CA ALA A 246 8.08 -4.23 13.29
C ALA A 246 8.78 -2.87 13.46
N ALA A 247 9.52 -2.42 12.45
CA ALA A 247 10.12 -1.09 12.45
C ALA A 247 9.07 0.02 12.59
N ALA A 248 7.97 -0.08 11.81
CA ALA A 248 6.85 0.84 11.91
C ALA A 248 6.26 0.89 13.32
N ALA A 249 6.08 -0.28 13.97
CA ALA A 249 5.53 -0.37 15.32
C ALA A 249 6.41 0.36 16.35
N ILE A 250 7.72 0.16 16.27
CA ILE A 250 8.67 0.80 17.18
C ILE A 250 8.65 2.32 17.03
N LEU A 251 8.65 2.85 15.79
CA LEU A 251 8.63 4.29 15.56
C LEU A 251 7.29 4.92 15.96
N LEU A 252 6.18 4.26 15.66
CA LEU A 252 4.86 4.76 16.03
C LEU A 252 4.68 4.83 17.55
N TYR A 253 5.09 3.79 18.27
CA TYR A 253 4.97 3.78 19.71
C TYR A 253 5.98 4.70 20.41
N GLU A 254 7.11 5.01 19.79
CA GLU A 254 7.96 6.10 20.26
C GLU A 254 7.26 7.46 20.06
N ALA A 255 6.58 7.68 18.93
CA ALA A 255 5.78 8.88 18.76
C ALA A 255 4.65 8.97 19.81
N VAL A 256 3.95 7.88 20.10
CA VAL A 256 2.92 7.81 21.16
C VAL A 256 3.55 8.19 22.52
N ARG A 257 4.68 7.57 22.88
CA ARG A 257 5.37 7.86 24.14
C ARG A 257 5.75 9.34 24.29
N GLN A 258 6.12 9.99 23.19
CA GLN A 258 6.52 11.40 23.23
C GLN A 258 5.34 12.37 23.28
N ARG A 259 4.19 11.96 22.74
CA ARG A 259 2.98 12.79 22.67
C ARG A 259 2.10 12.72 23.93
N GLY A 260 2.34 11.74 24.80
CA GLY A 260 1.66 11.54 26.09
C GLY A 260 0.65 10.43 26.02
#